data_116d6a08e56c64b7c0d57a1b9e354518
#
_entry.id   116d6a08e56c64b7c0d57a1b9e354518
#
_cell.length_a   1.000
_cell.length_b   1.000
_cell.length_c   1.000
_cell.angle_alpha   90.00
_cell.angle_beta   90.00
_cell.angle_gamma   90.00
#
_symmetry.space_group_name_H-M   'P 1'
#
loop_
_entity.id
_entity.type
_entity.pdbx_description
1 polymer ?
#
loop_
_entity_poly.entity_id
_entity_poly.type
_entity_poly.pdbx_seq_one_letter_code
_entity_poly.pdbx_strand_id
1 'polypeptide(L)'
;MRQKKINVFATLFGICLVSFLLFACSKKESSSNPPPSVPALSIQDVAQARASTGTVMKFYVSFNSISTNAVSVDYALVSGTGISPRDFVSASGSVSIPANQNRAEIDVQINGDTTNLRQPNLQFTVQLSNPKLCTIGTSSAKGTIITENGTYLPTDTTGYTTPLSYPGYTLAWSDEFSEPNLDLNVWNQEIGNGSGGWGNNELEYYTNNPKNVFLSNGNLIIEARNENVSGLNYTSGRLTTQNKKNFKFGRIDIRAKLPVGKGIWPALWMLGSNINSVSWPACGEMDIMELIGTFPGRIYGTMHWQNAGGTHDSKGTNYNLSTGDFSQQFHVFSTVWKQDTIKCYVDDQLYLTVTSADVGAANYPFNANQFFIFNVAVGGNWPGAPDGSTVFPERMFVDYVRVFQ
;
A
#
# COMPACT_ATOMS: atom_id res chain seq x y z
N MET A 1 -1.32 50.51 31.66
CA MET A 1 -1.50 50.83 33.11
C MET A 1 -1.33 49.57 33.93
N ARG A 2 -0.49 49.74 34.96
CA ARG A 2 -0.17 48.94 36.14
C ARG A 2 0.79 47.73 35.98
N GLN A 3 2.05 48.11 36.23
CA GLN A 3 3.13 47.31 36.83
C GLN A 3 2.83 47.01 38.29
N LYS A 4 3.34 45.89 38.83
CA LYS A 4 3.82 45.74 40.23
C LYS A 4 4.74 44.51 40.23
N LYS A 5 6.03 44.66 40.38
CA LYS A 5 6.97 44.88 41.51
C LYS A 5 7.25 43.58 42.30
N ILE A 6 8.43 43.13 42.10
CA ILE A 6 9.56 42.57 42.87
C ILE A 6 9.35 42.54 44.40
N ASN A 7 9.72 41.44 45.05
CA ASN A 7 10.38 41.47 46.35
C ASN A 7 11.45 40.40 46.51
N VAL A 8 12.65 40.89 46.80
CA VAL A 8 13.86 40.19 47.24
C VAL A 8 13.82 40.09 48.76
N PHE A 9 14.20 38.95 49.34
CA PHE A 9 14.65 38.90 50.74
C PHE A 9 15.94 38.09 50.83
N ALA A 10 17.00 38.80 51.17
CA ALA A 10 18.27 38.28 51.65
C ALA A 10 18.25 38.22 53.19
N THR A 11 18.80 37.19 53.79
CA THR A 11 19.18 37.23 55.16
C THR A 11 20.53 36.50 55.35
N LEU A 12 21.48 37.30 55.83
CA LEU A 12 22.78 36.90 56.31
C LEU A 12 22.70 36.41 57.79
N PHE A 13 23.69 35.65 58.16
CA PHE A 13 24.41 35.55 59.45
C PHE A 13 24.55 34.13 59.97
N GLY A 14 25.84 33.83 60.31
CA GLY A 14 26.20 33.00 61.40
C GLY A 14 27.50 32.20 61.19
N ILE A 15 28.66 32.83 61.36
CA ILE A 15 29.95 32.15 61.49
C ILE A 15 30.03 31.55 62.91
N CYS A 16 30.29 30.26 63.03
CA CYS A 16 30.76 29.67 64.30
C CYS A 16 31.94 28.77 63.99
N LEU A 17 33.12 29.23 64.41
CA LEU A 17 34.41 28.56 64.31
C LEU A 17 34.50 27.56 65.47
N VAL A 18 34.58 26.27 65.18
CA VAL A 18 35.00 25.23 66.18
C VAL A 18 36.14 24.41 65.57
N SER A 19 37.32 24.62 66.13
CA SER A 19 38.55 23.86 65.86
C SER A 19 38.39 22.47 66.39
N PHE A 20 38.49 21.43 65.56
CA PHE A 20 38.70 20.08 65.99
C PHE A 20 39.93 19.45 65.34
N LEU A 21 40.76 18.94 66.19
CA LEU A 21 42.05 18.30 65.89
C LEU A 21 41.96 17.12 64.94
N LEU A 22 42.79 17.11 63.95
CA LEU A 22 43.02 16.05 63.01
C LEU A 22 43.69 14.84 63.65
N PHE A 23 43.02 13.72 63.76
CA PHE A 23 43.68 12.40 63.81
C PHE A 23 43.58 11.81 62.39
N ALA A 24 44.73 11.81 61.73
CA ALA A 24 44.87 11.18 60.40
C ALA A 24 44.97 9.65 60.61
N CYS A 25 43.89 8.95 60.38
CA CYS A 25 43.90 7.50 60.18
C CYS A 25 43.88 7.26 58.66
N SER A 26 45.06 6.98 58.08
CA SER A 26 45.16 6.61 56.67
C SER A 26 44.58 5.19 56.45
N LYS A 27 43.33 5.11 56.10
CA LYS A 27 42.80 3.92 55.46
C LYS A 27 43.36 3.86 54.05
N LYS A 28 44.16 2.88 53.76
CA LYS A 28 44.52 2.45 52.42
C LYS A 28 43.25 1.98 51.75
N GLU A 29 42.65 2.82 50.93
CA GLU A 29 41.58 2.37 50.02
C GLU A 29 42.26 1.40 49.04
N SER A 30 41.94 0.12 49.16
CA SER A 30 42.18 -0.82 48.08
C SER A 30 41.24 -0.44 46.94
N SER A 31 41.80 0.18 45.91
CA SER A 31 41.07 0.33 44.64
C SER A 31 40.81 -1.07 44.07
N SER A 32 39.73 -1.70 44.47
CA SER A 32 39.22 -2.85 43.75
C SER A 32 38.66 -2.28 42.45
N ASN A 33 39.45 -2.36 41.38
CA ASN A 33 38.86 -2.21 40.04
C ASN A 33 37.69 -3.17 39.95
N PRO A 34 36.48 -2.73 39.54
CA PRO A 34 35.40 -3.66 39.33
C PRO A 34 35.88 -4.75 38.37
N PRO A 35 35.52 -6.00 38.57
CA PRO A 35 35.92 -7.07 37.66
C PRO A 35 35.52 -6.67 36.23
N PRO A 36 36.38 -6.92 35.23
CA PRO A 36 36.11 -6.54 33.85
C PRO A 36 34.73 -7.10 33.46
N SER A 37 33.84 -6.23 33.04
CA SER A 37 32.50 -6.63 32.60
C SER A 37 32.63 -7.56 31.40
N VAL A 38 32.08 -8.76 31.50
CA VAL A 38 32.07 -9.71 30.38
C VAL A 38 31.21 -9.10 29.28
N PRO A 39 31.73 -8.95 28.04
CA PRO A 39 30.97 -8.31 26.97
C PRO A 39 29.70 -9.10 26.62
N ALA A 40 28.59 -8.40 26.40
CA ALA A 40 27.33 -9.01 26.01
C ALA A 40 27.13 -8.86 24.49
N LEU A 41 27.07 -9.98 23.79
CA LEU A 41 26.81 -10.02 22.34
C LEU A 41 25.34 -9.77 22.03
N SER A 42 25.08 -9.05 20.92
CA SER A 42 23.75 -8.82 20.37
C SER A 42 23.78 -9.04 18.87
N ILE A 43 22.63 -9.47 18.34
CA ILE A 43 22.35 -9.60 16.90
C ILE A 43 21.08 -8.81 16.58
N GLN A 44 21.00 -8.24 15.38
CA GLN A 44 19.88 -7.40 14.94
C GLN A 44 19.16 -8.01 13.75
N ASP A 45 17.87 -7.70 13.63
CA ASP A 45 17.04 -8.09 12.50
C ASP A 45 17.56 -7.49 11.19
N VAL A 46 17.44 -8.26 10.10
CA VAL A 46 17.84 -7.85 8.76
C VAL A 46 16.71 -8.13 7.79
N ALA A 47 16.45 -7.18 6.90
CA ALA A 47 15.51 -7.34 5.81
C ALA A 47 16.20 -7.06 4.47
N GLN A 48 15.95 -7.91 3.47
CA GLN A 48 16.54 -7.81 2.14
C GLN A 48 15.55 -8.25 1.06
N ALA A 49 15.47 -7.48 -0.02
CA ALA A 49 14.65 -7.85 -1.18
C ALA A 49 15.21 -9.12 -1.84
N ARG A 50 14.31 -10.05 -2.20
CA ARG A 50 14.65 -11.23 -2.97
C ARG A 50 15.05 -10.83 -4.38
N ALA A 51 16.16 -11.34 -4.87
CA ALA A 51 16.62 -11.11 -6.23
C ALA A 51 16.29 -12.33 -7.12
N SER A 52 16.37 -12.15 -8.44
CA SER A 52 16.24 -13.26 -9.39
C SER A 52 17.39 -14.26 -9.31
N THR A 53 18.56 -13.81 -8.87
CA THR A 53 19.73 -14.65 -8.55
C THR A 53 19.92 -14.73 -7.04
N GLY A 54 20.62 -15.75 -6.57
CA GLY A 54 20.96 -15.85 -5.14
C GLY A 54 21.76 -14.67 -4.64
N THR A 55 21.52 -14.27 -3.40
CA THR A 55 22.20 -13.16 -2.71
C THR A 55 22.61 -13.58 -1.30
N VAL A 56 23.48 -12.78 -0.67
CA VAL A 56 23.91 -13.01 0.71
C VAL A 56 23.25 -11.96 1.61
N MET A 57 22.49 -12.43 2.62
CA MET A 57 21.98 -11.60 3.72
C MET A 57 22.98 -11.64 4.86
N LYS A 58 23.46 -10.47 5.29
CA LYS A 58 24.51 -10.34 6.31
C LYS A 58 23.93 -9.95 7.65
N PHE A 59 24.15 -10.78 8.68
CA PHE A 59 23.86 -10.46 10.07
C PHE A 59 25.14 -10.08 10.78
N TYR A 60 25.07 -9.06 11.63
CA TYR A 60 26.18 -8.63 12.44
C TYR A 60 25.96 -9.05 13.89
N VAL A 61 26.87 -9.86 14.40
CA VAL A 61 26.99 -10.13 15.84
C VAL A 61 27.99 -9.14 16.42
N SER A 62 27.59 -8.35 17.39
CA SER A 62 28.39 -7.25 17.91
C SER A 62 28.19 -7.02 19.39
N PHE A 63 29.12 -6.28 20.01
CA PHE A 63 29.00 -5.76 21.37
C PHE A 63 29.50 -4.33 21.48
N ASN A 64 29.05 -3.61 22.51
CA ASN A 64 29.29 -2.16 22.67
C ASN A 64 30.72 -1.79 23.09
N SER A 65 31.53 -2.78 23.48
CA SER A 65 32.91 -2.57 23.94
C SER A 65 33.87 -3.44 23.15
N ILE A 66 35.14 -3.07 23.12
CA ILE A 66 36.19 -3.88 22.49
C ILE A 66 36.70 -4.87 23.53
N SER A 67 36.73 -6.18 23.21
CA SER A 67 37.35 -7.20 24.01
C SER A 67 38.83 -7.34 23.65
N THR A 68 39.70 -7.47 24.67
CA THR A 68 41.11 -7.78 24.47
C THR A 68 41.34 -9.26 24.11
N ASN A 69 40.35 -10.12 24.30
CA ASN A 69 40.37 -11.53 23.94
C ASN A 69 39.41 -11.78 22.77
N ALA A 70 39.72 -12.76 21.93
CA ALA A 70 38.76 -13.26 20.96
C ALA A 70 37.58 -13.92 21.70
N VAL A 71 36.35 -13.62 21.24
CA VAL A 71 35.12 -14.21 21.77
C VAL A 71 34.45 -14.99 20.67
N SER A 72 33.63 -15.99 20.99
CA SER A 72 32.86 -16.73 19.99
C SER A 72 31.49 -17.11 20.51
N VAL A 73 30.57 -17.36 19.56
CA VAL A 73 29.21 -17.82 19.80
C VAL A 73 28.83 -18.77 18.68
N ASP A 74 28.06 -19.80 18.99
CA ASP A 74 27.50 -20.67 17.98
C ASP A 74 26.20 -20.07 17.45
N TYR A 75 25.87 -20.35 16.18
CA TYR A 75 24.62 -19.93 15.55
C TYR A 75 23.96 -21.09 14.83
N ALA A 76 22.64 -20.99 14.70
CA ALA A 76 21.82 -21.88 13.87
C ALA A 76 20.70 -21.09 13.18
N LEU A 77 20.36 -21.49 11.95
CA LEU A 77 19.24 -20.93 11.20
C LEU A 77 18.00 -21.79 11.41
N VAL A 78 16.88 -21.15 11.77
CA VAL A 78 15.59 -21.79 12.04
C VAL A 78 14.58 -21.29 11.02
N SER A 79 13.97 -22.21 10.26
CA SER A 79 12.89 -21.89 9.32
C SER A 79 11.67 -21.31 10.05
N GLY A 80 11.03 -20.34 9.42
CA GLY A 80 9.73 -19.78 9.77
C GLY A 80 8.79 -19.91 8.57
N THR A 81 8.26 -18.79 8.10
CA THR A 81 7.54 -18.76 6.80
C THR A 81 8.51 -18.90 5.61
N GLY A 82 9.75 -18.43 5.75
CA GLY A 82 10.86 -18.78 4.87
C GLY A 82 11.39 -20.16 5.22
N ILE A 83 11.51 -21.07 4.25
CA ILE A 83 11.80 -22.48 4.43
C ILE A 83 13.10 -22.86 3.72
N SER A 84 14.03 -23.48 4.46
CA SER A 84 15.20 -24.11 3.85
C SER A 84 14.82 -25.50 3.29
N PRO A 85 15.35 -25.92 2.15
CA PRO A 85 16.31 -25.21 1.27
C PRO A 85 15.64 -24.34 0.18
N ARG A 86 14.32 -24.16 0.18
CA ARG A 86 13.59 -23.43 -0.87
C ARG A 86 13.99 -21.95 -0.92
N ASP A 87 14.01 -21.26 0.22
CA ASP A 87 14.14 -19.80 0.27
C ASP A 87 15.53 -19.36 0.70
N PHE A 88 16.20 -20.14 1.54
CA PHE A 88 17.57 -19.90 1.99
C PHE A 88 18.29 -21.22 2.24
N VAL A 89 19.60 -21.18 2.32
CA VAL A 89 20.42 -22.34 2.67
C VAL A 89 20.55 -22.40 4.18
N SER A 90 20.07 -23.48 4.80
CA SER A 90 20.24 -23.71 6.24
C SER A 90 21.73 -23.87 6.58
N ALA A 91 22.14 -23.22 7.64
CA ALA A 91 23.49 -23.33 8.14
C ALA A 91 23.51 -23.28 9.68
N SER A 92 24.52 -23.90 10.25
CA SER A 92 24.91 -23.75 11.65
C SER A 92 26.42 -23.71 11.72
N GLY A 93 26.94 -23.04 12.71
CA GLY A 93 28.38 -22.89 12.87
C GLY A 93 28.74 -22.06 14.09
N SER A 94 30.00 -21.65 14.16
CA SER A 94 30.52 -20.75 15.17
C SER A 94 31.08 -19.50 14.51
N VAL A 95 30.70 -18.33 15.03
CA VAL A 95 31.26 -17.04 14.63
C VAL A 95 32.16 -16.50 15.73
N SER A 96 33.36 -16.00 15.35
CA SER A 96 34.33 -15.44 16.28
C SER A 96 34.55 -13.96 15.97
N ILE A 97 34.52 -13.14 17.03
CA ILE A 97 34.96 -11.75 16.99
C ILE A 97 36.40 -11.71 17.49
N PRO A 98 37.40 -11.37 16.67
CA PRO A 98 38.81 -11.31 17.05
C PRO A 98 39.06 -10.29 18.17
N ALA A 99 40.15 -10.48 18.89
CA ALA A 99 40.62 -9.48 19.86
C ALA A 99 40.73 -8.10 19.20
N ASN A 100 40.34 -7.07 19.92
CA ASN A 100 40.36 -5.68 19.48
C ASN A 100 39.38 -5.35 18.32
N GLN A 101 38.43 -6.26 18.03
CA GLN A 101 37.28 -6.02 17.15
C GLN A 101 36.01 -6.02 17.99
N ASN A 102 34.92 -5.43 17.47
CA ASN A 102 33.64 -5.38 18.17
C ASN A 102 32.49 -6.05 17.42
N ARG A 103 32.74 -6.63 16.24
CA ARG A 103 31.73 -7.32 15.43
C ARG A 103 32.31 -8.42 14.54
N ALA A 104 31.46 -9.36 14.15
CA ALA A 104 31.70 -10.33 13.10
C ALA A 104 30.39 -10.55 12.29
N GLU A 105 30.53 -11.14 11.11
CA GLU A 105 29.40 -11.37 10.18
C GLU A 105 28.98 -12.84 10.23
N ILE A 106 27.67 -13.06 10.10
CA ILE A 106 27.05 -14.34 9.72
C ILE A 106 26.41 -14.13 8.36
N ASP A 107 26.93 -14.82 7.36
CA ASP A 107 26.43 -14.79 5.99
C ASP A 107 25.37 -15.87 5.80
N VAL A 108 24.18 -15.47 5.33
CA VAL A 108 23.09 -16.38 5.00
C VAL A 108 22.79 -16.30 3.51
N GLN A 109 22.99 -17.41 2.81
CA GLN A 109 22.67 -17.48 1.39
C GLN A 109 21.16 -17.51 1.20
N ILE A 110 20.62 -16.51 0.53
CA ILE A 110 19.23 -16.42 0.09
C ILE A 110 19.14 -16.94 -1.36
N ASN A 111 18.22 -17.85 -1.60
CA ASN A 111 18.01 -18.40 -2.94
C ASN A 111 17.24 -17.40 -3.82
N GLY A 112 17.68 -17.29 -5.06
CA GLY A 112 17.02 -16.46 -6.09
C GLY A 112 15.63 -16.99 -6.45
N ASP A 113 14.80 -16.11 -6.98
CA ASP A 113 13.50 -16.47 -7.53
C ASP A 113 13.30 -15.78 -8.89
N THR A 114 13.45 -16.56 -9.96
CA THR A 114 13.28 -16.07 -11.33
C THR A 114 11.82 -15.81 -11.69
N THR A 115 10.87 -16.32 -10.92
CA THR A 115 9.43 -16.06 -11.12
C THR A 115 9.04 -14.67 -10.65
N ASN A 116 9.85 -14.07 -9.77
CA ASN A 116 9.54 -12.78 -9.12
C ASN A 116 8.13 -12.75 -8.51
N LEU A 117 7.75 -13.85 -7.86
CA LEU A 117 6.41 -14.05 -7.30
C LEU A 117 6.11 -13.04 -6.21
N ARG A 118 4.99 -12.32 -6.35
CA ARG A 118 4.48 -11.41 -5.34
C ARG A 118 3.71 -12.19 -4.26
N GLN A 119 4.25 -12.20 -3.07
CA GLN A 119 3.69 -12.92 -1.92
C GLN A 119 4.09 -12.21 -0.61
N PRO A 120 3.46 -12.55 0.53
CA PRO A 120 3.88 -12.02 1.83
C PRO A 120 5.36 -12.29 2.09
N ASN A 121 6.01 -11.36 2.80
CA ASN A 121 7.42 -11.48 3.17
C ASN A 121 7.68 -12.78 3.94
N LEU A 122 8.78 -13.43 3.61
CA LEU A 122 9.19 -14.69 4.22
C LEU A 122 10.16 -14.42 5.37
N GLN A 123 10.05 -15.16 6.46
CA GLN A 123 10.87 -14.96 7.66
C GLN A 123 11.55 -16.26 8.10
N PHE A 124 12.78 -16.13 8.57
CA PHE A 124 13.54 -17.15 9.29
C PHE A 124 14.22 -16.50 10.50
N THR A 125 14.83 -17.29 11.39
CA THR A 125 15.49 -16.79 12.59
C THR A 125 16.93 -17.25 12.62
N VAL A 126 17.85 -16.35 12.97
CA VAL A 126 19.22 -16.68 13.39
C VAL A 126 19.22 -16.77 14.92
N GLN A 127 19.56 -17.92 15.48
CA GLN A 127 19.66 -18.14 16.92
C GLN A 127 21.11 -18.25 17.35
N LEU A 128 21.50 -17.53 18.42
CA LEU A 128 22.80 -17.59 19.03
C LEU A 128 22.78 -18.50 20.27
N SER A 129 23.85 -19.27 20.46
CA SER A 129 24.02 -20.18 21.60
C SER A 129 25.49 -20.36 21.98
N ASN A 130 25.79 -21.04 23.10
CA ASN A 130 27.13 -21.47 23.53
C ASN A 130 28.17 -20.33 23.49
N PRO A 131 27.98 -19.21 24.22
CA PRO A 131 28.93 -18.10 24.24
C PRO A 131 30.24 -18.53 24.93
N LYS A 132 31.38 -18.10 24.37
CA LYS A 132 32.72 -18.31 24.94
C LYS A 132 33.40 -16.96 25.17
N LEU A 133 33.80 -16.72 26.42
CA LEU A 133 34.40 -15.47 26.89
C LEU A 133 33.50 -14.23 26.71
N CYS A 134 32.19 -14.44 26.58
CA CYS A 134 31.16 -13.41 26.47
C CYS A 134 29.83 -13.91 27.05
N THR A 135 28.83 -13.02 27.12
CA THR A 135 27.45 -13.37 27.39
C THR A 135 26.60 -13.05 26.16
N ILE A 136 25.38 -13.56 26.10
CA ILE A 136 24.43 -13.23 25.04
C ILE A 136 23.42 -12.24 25.62
N GLY A 137 23.32 -11.02 25.04
CA GLY A 137 22.34 -10.00 25.38
C GLY A 137 21.07 -10.18 24.52
N THR A 138 21.22 -10.28 23.20
CA THR A 138 20.11 -10.60 22.26
C THR A 138 20.46 -11.92 21.58
N SER A 139 19.66 -12.96 21.88
CA SER A 139 19.96 -14.34 21.46
C SER A 139 19.42 -14.70 20.07
N SER A 140 18.58 -13.85 19.45
CA SER A 140 17.99 -14.16 18.14
C SER A 140 17.72 -12.90 17.33
N ALA A 141 17.75 -13.06 16.01
CA ALA A 141 17.38 -12.03 15.05
C ALA A 141 16.55 -12.63 13.91
N LYS A 142 15.62 -11.85 13.38
CA LYS A 142 14.84 -12.23 12.20
C LYS A 142 15.56 -11.87 10.92
N GLY A 143 15.60 -12.80 9.98
CA GLY A 143 15.85 -12.54 8.58
C GLY A 143 14.54 -12.41 7.84
N THR A 144 14.29 -11.26 7.22
CA THR A 144 13.10 -11.04 6.39
C THR A 144 13.49 -10.98 4.92
N ILE A 145 13.02 -11.97 4.15
CA ILE A 145 13.14 -11.96 2.69
C ILE A 145 11.92 -11.23 2.15
N ILE A 146 12.16 -10.05 1.55
CA ILE A 146 11.09 -9.20 1.02
C ILE A 146 10.67 -9.73 -0.34
N THR A 147 9.42 -10.19 -0.44
CA THR A 147 8.78 -10.76 -1.63
C THR A 147 7.50 -10.04 -2.03
N GLU A 148 6.97 -9.18 -1.16
CA GLU A 148 5.74 -8.43 -1.38
C GLU A 148 5.81 -7.40 -2.51
N ASN A 149 7.00 -7.11 -3.03
CA ASN A 149 7.24 -6.21 -4.15
C ASN A 149 7.50 -6.95 -5.48
N GLY A 150 7.31 -8.26 -5.51
CA GLY A 150 7.35 -9.05 -6.73
C GLY A 150 6.31 -8.55 -7.75
N THR A 151 6.58 -8.75 -9.03
CA THR A 151 5.69 -8.27 -10.12
C THR A 151 4.77 -9.36 -10.66
N TYR A 152 5.04 -10.64 -10.38
CA TYR A 152 4.18 -11.73 -10.80
C TYR A 152 3.18 -12.11 -9.70
N LEU A 153 1.90 -11.90 -9.98
CA LEU A 153 0.79 -12.27 -9.10
C LEU A 153 -0.15 -13.23 -9.87
N PRO A 154 -0.14 -14.53 -9.55
CA PRO A 154 -1.09 -15.48 -10.14
C PRO A 154 -2.52 -15.00 -9.88
N THR A 155 -3.34 -14.99 -10.91
CA THR A 155 -4.74 -14.54 -10.83
C THR A 155 -5.65 -15.62 -11.35
N ASP A 156 -6.65 -16.01 -10.56
CA ASP A 156 -7.76 -16.82 -11.04
C ASP A 156 -8.66 -15.93 -11.92
N THR A 157 -8.81 -16.30 -13.18
CA THR A 157 -9.55 -15.55 -14.20
C THR A 157 -10.99 -16.02 -14.37
N THR A 158 -11.49 -16.89 -13.47
CA THR A 158 -12.90 -17.33 -13.49
C THR A 158 -13.86 -16.13 -13.37
N GLY A 159 -15.04 -16.28 -13.95
CA GLY A 159 -16.09 -15.27 -13.90
C GLY A 159 -16.70 -14.99 -15.27
N TYR A 160 -17.56 -13.95 -15.30
CA TYR A 160 -18.29 -13.55 -16.50
C TYR A 160 -17.35 -12.95 -17.55
N THR A 161 -17.64 -13.15 -18.82
CA THR A 161 -16.90 -12.59 -19.96
C THR A 161 -17.86 -12.07 -21.01
N THR A 162 -17.43 -11.09 -21.80
CA THR A 162 -18.18 -10.56 -22.93
C THR A 162 -17.52 -10.87 -24.26
N PRO A 163 -18.30 -10.97 -25.36
CA PRO A 163 -17.76 -11.21 -26.69
C PRO A 163 -16.89 -10.07 -27.19
N LEU A 164 -16.07 -10.35 -28.20
CA LEU A 164 -15.23 -9.35 -28.88
C LEU A 164 -16.00 -8.54 -29.96
N SER A 165 -17.28 -8.80 -30.14
CA SER A 165 -18.10 -8.10 -31.13
C SER A 165 -19.56 -8.09 -30.73
N TYR A 166 -20.26 -7.03 -31.12
CA TYR A 166 -21.70 -6.87 -30.93
C TYR A 166 -22.35 -6.45 -32.24
N PRO A 167 -23.59 -6.90 -32.54
CA PRO A 167 -24.31 -6.43 -33.71
C PRO A 167 -24.48 -4.89 -33.72
N GLY A 168 -24.04 -4.28 -34.80
CA GLY A 168 -24.13 -2.83 -34.97
C GLY A 168 -23.02 -2.03 -34.27
N TYR A 169 -22.01 -2.69 -33.72
CA TYR A 169 -20.84 -2.06 -33.13
C TYR A 169 -19.53 -2.64 -33.71
N THR A 170 -18.52 -1.81 -33.74
CA THR A 170 -17.13 -2.19 -34.09
C THR A 170 -16.25 -1.93 -32.86
N LEU A 171 -15.30 -2.83 -32.57
CA LEU A 171 -14.31 -2.61 -31.52
C LEU A 171 -13.42 -1.42 -31.93
N ALA A 172 -13.65 -0.27 -31.28
CA ALA A 172 -12.93 0.97 -31.56
C ALA A 172 -11.62 1.07 -30.79
N TRP A 173 -11.56 0.47 -29.61
CA TRP A 173 -10.36 0.43 -28.77
C TRP A 173 -10.51 -0.62 -27.66
N SER A 174 -9.39 -1.23 -27.27
CA SER A 174 -9.29 -2.02 -26.06
C SER A 174 -7.93 -1.88 -25.41
N ASP A 175 -7.89 -2.18 -24.11
CA ASP A 175 -6.67 -2.55 -23.38
C ASP A 175 -6.97 -3.87 -22.68
N GLU A 176 -6.23 -4.90 -23.06
CA GLU A 176 -6.34 -6.27 -22.52
C GLU A 176 -5.25 -6.51 -21.45
N PHE A 177 -4.48 -5.49 -21.10
CA PHE A 177 -3.41 -5.50 -20.09
C PHE A 177 -2.42 -6.68 -20.21
N SER A 178 -2.25 -7.18 -21.43
CA SER A 178 -1.40 -8.33 -21.75
C SER A 178 0.08 -7.99 -21.94
N GLU A 179 0.40 -6.70 -22.08
CA GLU A 179 1.74 -6.20 -22.24
C GLU A 179 2.54 -6.26 -20.92
N PRO A 180 3.87 -6.29 -20.95
CA PRO A 180 4.67 -6.35 -19.72
C PRO A 180 4.61 -5.08 -18.86
N ASN A 181 4.25 -3.94 -19.44
CA ASN A 181 4.15 -2.66 -18.75
C ASN A 181 2.90 -1.89 -19.18
N LEU A 182 2.38 -1.06 -18.28
CA LEU A 182 1.29 -0.14 -18.57
C LEU A 182 1.66 0.81 -19.71
N ASP A 183 0.78 0.97 -20.71
CA ASP A 183 0.99 1.92 -21.81
C ASP A 183 0.81 3.36 -21.32
N LEU A 184 1.91 4.02 -21.04
CA LEU A 184 1.92 5.43 -20.61
C LEU A 184 1.56 6.42 -21.72
N ASN A 185 1.36 6.00 -22.97
CA ASN A 185 0.77 6.86 -23.99
C ASN A 185 -0.75 6.94 -23.88
N VAL A 186 -1.37 5.97 -23.19
CA VAL A 186 -2.81 5.91 -22.93
C VAL A 186 -3.14 6.30 -21.51
N TRP A 187 -2.40 5.80 -20.53
CA TRP A 187 -2.67 5.99 -19.12
C TRP A 187 -1.77 7.02 -18.47
N ASN A 188 -2.35 7.87 -17.63
CA ASN A 188 -1.62 8.66 -16.62
C ASN A 188 -1.72 7.95 -15.28
N GLN A 189 -0.68 8.05 -14.48
CA GLN A 189 -0.69 7.66 -13.06
C GLN A 189 -0.72 8.93 -12.23
N GLU A 190 -1.81 9.19 -11.52
CA GLU A 190 -1.93 10.37 -10.66
C GLU A 190 -1.16 10.15 -9.36
N ILE A 191 -0.54 11.22 -8.85
CA ILE A 191 0.32 11.20 -7.66
C ILE A 191 -0.19 12.22 -6.66
N GLY A 192 -0.33 11.81 -5.42
CA GLY A 192 -0.75 12.68 -4.32
C GLY A 192 -2.06 12.30 -3.69
N ASN A 193 -2.56 13.20 -2.82
CA ASN A 193 -3.85 13.06 -2.14
C ASN A 193 -4.90 14.07 -2.65
N GLY A 194 -4.60 14.79 -3.73
CA GLY A 194 -5.50 15.81 -4.28
C GLY A 194 -5.84 16.93 -3.29
N SER A 195 -6.79 17.77 -3.67
CA SER A 195 -7.32 18.80 -2.78
C SER A 195 -8.40 18.19 -1.88
N GLY A 196 -8.23 18.27 -0.56
CA GLY A 196 -9.19 17.75 0.42
C GLY A 196 -9.43 16.24 0.29
N GLY A 197 -8.37 15.43 0.03
CA GLY A 197 -8.52 14.00 -0.23
C GLY A 197 -9.43 13.76 -1.44
N TRP A 198 -9.04 14.31 -2.59
CA TRP A 198 -9.80 14.26 -3.87
C TRP A 198 -11.24 14.78 -3.76
N GLY A 199 -11.52 15.64 -2.76
CA GLY A 199 -12.85 16.17 -2.46
C GLY A 199 -13.70 15.30 -1.54
N ASN A 200 -13.23 14.12 -1.16
CA ASN A 200 -13.95 13.11 -0.39
C ASN A 200 -13.33 12.80 0.98
N ASN A 201 -12.27 13.53 1.40
CA ASN A 201 -11.47 13.22 2.59
C ASN A 201 -10.87 11.80 2.53
N GLU A 202 -10.47 11.35 1.34
CA GLU A 202 -9.75 10.09 1.12
C GLU A 202 -8.41 10.11 1.87
N LEU A 203 -7.96 8.95 2.36
CA LEU A 203 -6.85 8.82 3.29
C LEU A 203 -5.56 8.28 2.65
N GLU A 204 -5.60 7.84 1.39
CA GLU A 204 -4.44 7.33 0.67
C GLU A 204 -3.65 8.46 -0.02
N TYR A 205 -2.40 8.13 -0.32
CA TYR A 205 -1.55 8.84 -1.25
C TYR A 205 -1.44 7.99 -2.52
N TYR A 206 -1.98 8.46 -3.64
CA TYR A 206 -1.80 7.77 -4.90
C TYR A 206 -0.37 7.89 -5.39
N THR A 207 0.16 6.79 -5.93
CA THR A 207 1.56 6.72 -6.38
C THR A 207 1.66 6.09 -7.78
N ASN A 208 2.78 6.34 -8.44
CA ASN A 208 3.20 5.61 -9.64
C ASN A 208 4.17 4.46 -9.32
N ASN A 209 4.22 4.02 -8.05
CA ASN A 209 5.10 2.95 -7.65
C ASN A 209 4.58 1.60 -8.19
N PRO A 210 5.45 0.72 -8.72
CA PRO A 210 5.07 -0.64 -9.12
C PRO A 210 4.47 -1.49 -8.00
N LYS A 211 4.54 -1.06 -6.76
CA LYS A 211 3.80 -1.69 -5.65
C LYS A 211 2.30 -1.44 -5.72
N ASN A 212 1.88 -0.26 -6.20
CA ASN A 212 0.48 0.14 -6.23
C ASN A 212 -0.18 -0.08 -7.59
N VAL A 213 0.57 0.03 -8.69
CA VAL A 213 0.07 -0.15 -10.05
C VAL A 213 1.04 -0.99 -10.84
N PHE A 214 0.59 -2.14 -11.30
CA PHE A 214 1.42 -3.05 -12.11
C PHE A 214 0.55 -3.97 -12.98
N LEU A 215 1.16 -4.54 -14.02
CA LEU A 215 0.53 -5.56 -14.86
C LEU A 215 1.06 -6.93 -14.45
N SER A 216 0.16 -7.91 -14.33
CA SER A 216 0.53 -9.30 -14.06
C SER A 216 -0.54 -10.27 -14.53
N ASN A 217 -0.12 -11.35 -15.16
CA ASN A 217 -0.99 -12.43 -15.60
C ASN A 217 -2.17 -11.94 -16.47
N GLY A 218 -1.92 -10.96 -17.37
CA GLY A 218 -2.93 -10.38 -18.25
C GLY A 218 -3.93 -9.47 -17.54
N ASN A 219 -3.57 -8.88 -16.40
CA ASN A 219 -4.43 -7.97 -15.66
C ASN A 219 -3.68 -6.69 -15.27
N LEU A 220 -4.38 -5.56 -15.30
CA LEU A 220 -4.01 -4.38 -14.52
C LEU A 220 -4.38 -4.63 -13.07
N ILE A 221 -3.44 -4.40 -12.17
CA ILE A 221 -3.65 -4.52 -10.74
C ILE A 221 -3.43 -3.17 -10.09
N ILE A 222 -4.45 -2.70 -9.38
CA ILE A 222 -4.38 -1.52 -8.51
C ILE A 222 -4.42 -2.01 -7.07
N GLU A 223 -3.33 -1.80 -6.35
CA GLU A 223 -3.12 -2.32 -5.00
C GLU A 223 -3.13 -1.20 -3.97
N ALA A 224 -4.11 -1.22 -3.06
CA ALA A 224 -4.15 -0.40 -1.87
C ALA A 224 -3.33 -1.05 -0.75
N ARG A 225 -2.48 -0.27 -0.08
CA ARG A 225 -1.52 -0.74 0.94
C ARG A 225 -1.61 0.08 2.21
N ASN A 226 -1.34 -0.55 3.34
CA ASN A 226 -1.06 0.13 4.59
C ASN A 226 0.45 0.38 4.66
N GLU A 227 0.88 1.55 4.18
CA GLU A 227 2.26 2.02 4.26
C GLU A 227 2.28 3.56 4.31
N ASN A 228 3.23 4.13 5.03
CA ASN A 228 3.29 5.59 5.19
C ASN A 228 4.06 6.24 4.04
N VAL A 229 3.39 7.16 3.34
CA VAL A 229 3.99 8.04 2.33
C VAL A 229 3.48 9.45 2.52
N SER A 230 4.37 10.43 2.55
CA SER A 230 4.05 11.86 2.69
C SER A 230 3.15 12.20 3.88
N GLY A 231 3.22 11.41 4.97
CA GLY A 231 2.44 11.61 6.18
C GLY A 231 1.04 10.99 6.17
N LEU A 232 0.66 10.32 5.09
CA LEU A 232 -0.57 9.51 5.00
C LEU A 232 -0.23 8.04 5.24
N ASN A 233 -1.17 7.28 5.82
CA ASN A 233 -0.95 5.91 6.27
C ASN A 233 -1.29 4.85 5.22
N TYR A 234 -1.78 5.26 4.07
CA TYR A 234 -2.16 4.35 3.00
C TYR A 234 -1.61 4.84 1.67
N THR A 235 -1.27 3.91 0.79
CA THR A 235 -0.96 4.19 -0.61
C THR A 235 -1.87 3.38 -1.51
N SER A 236 -2.10 3.89 -2.73
CA SER A 236 -2.89 3.21 -3.75
C SER A 236 -2.54 3.71 -5.15
N GLY A 237 -3.33 3.33 -6.15
CA GLY A 237 -3.22 3.76 -7.53
C GLY A 237 -4.48 4.44 -8.04
N ARG A 238 -4.29 5.49 -8.85
CA ARG A 238 -5.32 6.16 -9.63
C ARG A 238 -4.81 6.40 -11.04
N LEU A 239 -5.49 5.80 -12.00
CA LEU A 239 -5.16 5.85 -13.41
C LEU A 239 -6.18 6.67 -14.17
N THR A 240 -5.75 7.50 -15.11
CA THR A 240 -6.66 8.24 -15.99
C THR A 240 -6.21 8.19 -17.43
N THR A 241 -7.18 8.28 -18.37
CA THR A 241 -6.86 8.50 -19.79
C THR A 241 -6.99 9.97 -20.19
N GLN A 242 -7.05 10.91 -19.23
CA GLN A 242 -7.19 12.34 -19.47
C GLN A 242 -6.11 12.88 -20.41
N ASN A 243 -6.53 13.69 -21.41
CA ASN A 243 -5.70 14.29 -22.46
C ASN A 243 -4.95 13.30 -23.36
N LYS A 244 -5.21 11.99 -23.22
CA LYS A 244 -4.58 10.94 -24.03
C LYS A 244 -5.62 10.16 -24.84
N LYS A 245 -6.66 9.68 -24.17
CA LYS A 245 -7.73 8.90 -24.80
C LYS A 245 -9.09 9.30 -24.23
N ASN A 246 -10.03 9.58 -25.07
CA ASN A 246 -11.42 9.87 -24.68
C ASN A 246 -12.38 9.27 -25.69
N PHE A 247 -13.63 9.09 -25.28
CA PHE A 247 -14.65 8.45 -26.07
C PHE A 247 -15.95 9.25 -26.00
N LYS A 248 -16.79 9.06 -27.00
CA LYS A 248 -18.15 9.60 -27.03
C LYS A 248 -19.06 8.54 -27.58
N PHE A 249 -20.03 8.11 -26.77
CA PHE A 249 -20.99 7.06 -27.11
C PHE A 249 -20.35 5.68 -27.35
N GLY A 250 -21.19 4.69 -27.48
CA GLY A 250 -20.81 3.31 -27.72
C GLY A 250 -21.21 2.36 -26.58
N ARG A 251 -20.74 1.15 -26.66
CA ARG A 251 -20.75 0.19 -25.55
C ARG A 251 -19.33 0.13 -24.96
N ILE A 252 -19.24 0.17 -23.66
CA ILE A 252 -18.02 0.02 -22.89
C ILE A 252 -18.19 -1.22 -22.01
N ASP A 253 -17.25 -2.16 -22.07
CA ASP A 253 -17.18 -3.33 -21.19
C ASP A 253 -15.87 -3.28 -20.38
N ILE A 254 -15.97 -3.32 -19.07
CA ILE A 254 -14.84 -3.38 -18.16
C ILE A 254 -14.98 -4.64 -17.33
N ARG A 255 -14.03 -5.59 -17.50
CA ARG A 255 -14.01 -6.83 -16.72
C ARG A 255 -13.08 -6.67 -15.53
N ALA A 256 -13.62 -6.78 -14.32
CA ALA A 256 -12.86 -6.58 -13.11
C ALA A 256 -13.29 -7.51 -11.98
N LYS A 257 -12.35 -7.74 -11.04
CA LYS A 257 -12.56 -8.36 -9.73
C LYS A 257 -12.17 -7.35 -8.67
N LEU A 258 -13.06 -7.13 -7.68
CA LEU A 258 -12.99 -5.99 -6.79
C LEU A 258 -12.38 -6.31 -5.43
N PRO A 259 -11.69 -5.35 -4.79
CA PRO A 259 -11.24 -5.46 -3.41
C PRO A 259 -12.39 -5.35 -2.42
N VAL A 260 -12.16 -5.80 -1.19
CA VAL A 260 -13.13 -5.78 -0.10
C VAL A 260 -12.52 -5.17 1.17
N GLY A 261 -13.31 -5.07 2.22
CA GLY A 261 -12.85 -4.56 3.52
C GLY A 261 -13.33 -3.13 3.81
N LYS A 262 -13.55 -2.85 5.09
CA LYS A 262 -14.01 -1.53 5.52
C LYS A 262 -13.04 -0.44 5.09
N GLY A 263 -13.58 0.67 4.58
CA GLY A 263 -12.79 1.80 4.09
C GLY A 263 -12.15 1.59 2.72
N ILE A 264 -12.39 0.48 2.03
CA ILE A 264 -11.93 0.24 0.66
C ILE A 264 -13.04 0.68 -0.31
N TRP A 265 -12.64 1.47 -1.32
CA TRP A 265 -13.57 2.09 -2.27
C TRP A 265 -12.98 2.06 -3.70
N PRO A 266 -13.12 0.93 -4.41
CA PRO A 266 -12.77 0.85 -5.82
C PRO A 266 -13.79 1.57 -6.69
N ALA A 267 -13.32 2.19 -7.79
CA ALA A 267 -14.17 2.81 -8.79
C ALA A 267 -13.64 2.60 -10.21
N LEU A 268 -14.58 2.34 -11.14
CA LEU A 268 -14.39 2.31 -12.58
C LEU A 268 -15.36 3.34 -13.16
N TRP A 269 -14.86 4.48 -13.58
CA TRP A 269 -15.68 5.64 -13.89
C TRP A 269 -15.11 6.51 -15.01
N MET A 270 -15.86 7.50 -15.43
CA MET A 270 -15.47 8.44 -16.48
C MET A 270 -15.82 9.86 -16.08
N LEU A 271 -15.04 10.81 -16.61
CA LEU A 271 -15.21 12.23 -16.36
C LEU A 271 -15.16 13.02 -17.68
N GLY A 272 -15.93 14.11 -17.76
CA GLY A 272 -15.97 14.94 -18.95
C GLY A 272 -14.61 15.49 -19.36
N SER A 273 -14.23 15.30 -20.62
CA SER A 273 -12.92 15.76 -21.13
C SER A 273 -12.77 17.28 -21.12
N ASN A 274 -13.86 18.02 -20.90
CA ASN A 274 -13.89 19.47 -20.76
C ASN A 274 -13.77 19.97 -19.30
N ILE A 275 -13.41 19.08 -18.35
CA ILE A 275 -13.28 19.38 -16.92
C ILE A 275 -12.46 20.65 -16.63
N ASN A 276 -11.39 20.89 -17.40
CA ASN A 276 -10.52 22.03 -17.22
C ASN A 276 -11.18 23.39 -17.63
N SER A 277 -12.29 23.35 -18.37
CA SER A 277 -12.99 24.54 -18.84
C SER A 277 -14.32 24.80 -18.14
N VAL A 278 -15.07 23.75 -17.77
CA VAL A 278 -16.40 23.91 -17.17
C VAL A 278 -16.47 23.44 -15.71
N SER A 279 -15.44 22.78 -15.21
CA SER A 279 -15.33 22.23 -13.86
C SER A 279 -16.35 21.14 -13.53
N TRP A 280 -16.16 20.46 -12.43
CA TRP A 280 -17.14 19.55 -11.83
C TRP A 280 -18.24 20.37 -11.09
N PRO A 281 -19.49 19.97 -11.11
CA PRO A 281 -20.07 18.81 -11.77
C PRO A 281 -20.58 19.09 -13.22
N ALA A 282 -20.34 20.28 -13.77
CA ALA A 282 -20.85 20.67 -15.09
C ALA A 282 -20.24 19.86 -16.26
N CYS A 283 -19.04 19.32 -16.09
CA CYS A 283 -18.40 18.44 -17.08
C CYS A 283 -19.11 17.09 -17.23
N GLY A 284 -19.88 16.66 -16.22
CA GLY A 284 -20.49 15.34 -16.13
C GLY A 284 -19.54 14.24 -15.67
N GLU A 285 -20.02 13.38 -14.77
CA GLU A 285 -19.32 12.21 -14.23
C GLU A 285 -20.20 10.98 -14.38
N MET A 286 -19.62 9.88 -14.82
CA MET A 286 -20.29 8.61 -15.09
C MET A 286 -19.63 7.51 -14.28
N ASP A 287 -20.18 7.17 -13.12
CA ASP A 287 -19.69 6.06 -12.30
C ASP A 287 -20.33 4.77 -12.82
N ILE A 288 -19.54 4.02 -13.59
CA ILE A 288 -19.97 2.74 -14.17
C ILE A 288 -20.05 1.69 -13.07
N MET A 289 -19.11 1.73 -12.12
CA MET A 289 -19.06 0.86 -10.98
C MET A 289 -18.31 1.53 -9.83
N GLU A 290 -18.95 1.59 -8.68
CA GLU A 290 -18.34 1.88 -7.38
C GLU A 290 -18.72 0.79 -6.39
N LEU A 291 -17.83 0.48 -5.44
CA LEU A 291 -18.12 -0.44 -4.35
C LEU A 291 -17.63 0.11 -3.02
N ILE A 292 -18.41 -0.05 -1.96
CA ILE A 292 -17.97 0.13 -0.58
C ILE A 292 -17.58 -1.25 -0.04
N GLY A 293 -16.31 -1.46 0.27
CA GLY A 293 -15.79 -2.76 0.64
C GLY A 293 -16.44 -3.40 1.88
N THR A 294 -17.17 -2.63 2.70
CA THR A 294 -18.00 -3.16 3.78
C THR A 294 -19.22 -3.95 3.27
N PHE A 295 -19.65 -3.68 2.04
CA PHE A 295 -20.78 -4.36 1.41
C PHE A 295 -20.36 -5.03 0.10
N PRO A 296 -19.49 -6.05 0.15
CA PRO A 296 -18.77 -6.54 -1.01
C PRO A 296 -19.64 -7.21 -2.08
N GLY A 297 -20.89 -7.55 -1.77
CA GLY A 297 -21.89 -8.07 -2.71
C GLY A 297 -22.72 -6.98 -3.39
N ARG A 298 -22.40 -5.68 -3.18
CA ARG A 298 -23.18 -4.55 -3.71
C ARG A 298 -22.30 -3.56 -4.42
N ILE A 299 -22.65 -3.22 -5.64
CA ILE A 299 -22.05 -2.10 -6.37
C ILE A 299 -23.08 -0.98 -6.59
N TYR A 300 -22.58 0.18 -6.95
CA TYR A 300 -23.36 1.37 -7.29
C TYR A 300 -22.96 1.87 -8.67
N GLY A 301 -23.90 2.46 -9.38
CA GLY A 301 -23.66 3.26 -10.56
C GLY A 301 -24.40 4.57 -10.42
N THR A 302 -23.75 5.67 -10.78
CA THR A 302 -24.27 7.03 -10.58
C THR A 302 -23.85 7.92 -11.72
N MET A 303 -24.73 8.81 -12.14
CA MET A 303 -24.42 9.92 -13.05
C MET A 303 -24.54 11.22 -12.27
N HIS A 304 -23.51 12.08 -12.33
CA HIS A 304 -23.45 13.37 -11.65
C HIS A 304 -23.38 14.51 -12.66
N TRP A 305 -24.12 15.58 -12.41
CA TRP A 305 -24.18 16.75 -13.29
C TRP A 305 -24.47 18.04 -12.53
N GLN A 306 -24.35 19.17 -13.22
CA GLN A 306 -24.83 20.44 -12.72
C GLN A 306 -26.29 20.66 -13.17
N ASN A 307 -27.21 20.86 -12.24
CA ASN A 307 -28.62 21.17 -12.55
C ASN A 307 -28.80 22.61 -13.02
N ALA A 308 -30.03 22.96 -13.41
CA ALA A 308 -30.38 24.29 -13.91
C ALA A 308 -30.14 25.43 -12.89
N GLY A 309 -30.07 25.10 -11.59
CA GLY A 309 -29.73 26.04 -10.50
C GLY A 309 -28.24 26.25 -10.30
N GLY A 310 -27.38 25.59 -11.09
CA GLY A 310 -25.93 25.69 -10.96
C GLY A 310 -25.34 24.84 -9.85
N THR A 311 -26.12 23.96 -9.23
CA THR A 311 -25.68 23.08 -8.13
C THR A 311 -25.52 21.65 -8.62
N HIS A 312 -24.78 20.84 -7.83
CA HIS A 312 -24.64 19.41 -8.08
C HIS A 312 -25.98 18.67 -7.93
N ASP A 313 -26.23 17.76 -8.84
CA ASP A 313 -27.33 16.80 -8.81
C ASP A 313 -26.86 15.45 -9.35
N SER A 314 -27.60 14.37 -9.05
CA SER A 314 -27.22 13.02 -9.47
C SER A 314 -28.41 12.08 -9.57
N LYS A 315 -28.23 11.02 -10.37
CA LYS A 315 -29.13 9.87 -10.40
C LYS A 315 -28.32 8.59 -10.40
N GLY A 316 -28.54 7.76 -9.41
CA GLY A 316 -27.86 6.48 -9.25
C GLY A 316 -28.74 5.41 -8.65
N THR A 317 -28.26 4.19 -8.67
CA THR A 317 -28.86 3.03 -8.00
C THR A 317 -27.77 2.00 -7.67
N ASN A 318 -28.16 0.92 -7.02
CA ASN A 318 -27.24 -0.18 -6.72
C ASN A 318 -27.70 -1.48 -7.38
N TYR A 319 -26.74 -2.40 -7.54
CA TYR A 319 -26.95 -3.78 -7.92
C TYR A 319 -26.40 -4.70 -6.84
N ASN A 320 -27.17 -5.73 -6.44
CA ASN A 320 -26.73 -6.71 -5.46
C ASN A 320 -26.61 -8.07 -6.14
N LEU A 321 -25.49 -8.75 -5.90
CA LEU A 321 -25.37 -10.18 -6.24
C LEU A 321 -26.39 -10.98 -5.42
N SER A 322 -26.96 -12.00 -6.03
CA SER A 322 -27.88 -12.91 -5.32
C SER A 322 -27.14 -13.80 -4.32
N THR A 323 -25.87 -14.09 -4.57
CA THR A 323 -24.96 -14.90 -3.73
C THR A 323 -23.52 -14.45 -3.93
N GLY A 324 -22.68 -14.61 -2.89
CA GLY A 324 -21.27 -14.27 -2.97
C GLY A 324 -20.99 -12.77 -2.96
N ASP A 325 -19.82 -12.42 -3.43
CA ASP A 325 -19.37 -11.02 -3.52
C ASP A 325 -18.46 -10.80 -4.75
N PHE A 326 -18.20 -9.53 -5.07
CA PHE A 326 -17.44 -9.11 -6.25
C PHE A 326 -15.92 -9.36 -6.15
N SER A 327 -15.43 -9.92 -5.04
CA SER A 327 -14.02 -10.32 -4.89
C SER A 327 -13.73 -11.76 -5.27
N GLN A 328 -14.78 -12.59 -5.41
CA GLN A 328 -14.61 -14.03 -5.59
C GLN A 328 -14.30 -14.41 -7.05
N GLN A 329 -14.85 -13.66 -8.01
CA GLN A 329 -14.65 -13.89 -9.45
C GLN A 329 -14.73 -12.59 -10.23
N PHE A 330 -14.34 -12.64 -11.50
CA PHE A 330 -14.48 -11.50 -12.39
C PHE A 330 -15.93 -11.28 -12.83
N HIS A 331 -16.34 -10.03 -12.86
CA HIS A 331 -17.61 -9.55 -13.41
C HIS A 331 -17.36 -8.53 -14.51
N VAL A 332 -18.35 -8.31 -15.38
CA VAL A 332 -18.27 -7.29 -16.42
C VAL A 332 -19.21 -6.14 -16.09
N PHE A 333 -18.64 -4.98 -15.88
CA PHE A 333 -19.35 -3.72 -15.69
C PHE A 333 -19.43 -3.01 -17.02
N SER A 334 -20.64 -2.87 -17.56
CA SER A 334 -20.84 -2.32 -18.90
C SER A 334 -21.69 -1.06 -18.90
N THR A 335 -21.39 -0.20 -19.87
CA THR A 335 -22.22 0.97 -20.17
C THR A 335 -22.59 0.97 -21.65
N VAL A 336 -23.90 1.06 -21.95
CA VAL A 336 -24.39 1.36 -23.29
C VAL A 336 -24.80 2.84 -23.30
N TRP A 337 -23.97 3.63 -23.94
CA TRP A 337 -24.04 5.07 -23.95
C TRP A 337 -24.38 5.58 -25.37
N LYS A 338 -25.50 6.21 -25.47
CA LYS A 338 -26.01 6.82 -26.73
C LYS A 338 -26.34 8.29 -26.46
N GLN A 339 -26.63 9.01 -27.54
CA GLN A 339 -27.16 10.36 -27.40
C GLN A 339 -28.37 10.33 -26.44
N ASP A 340 -28.33 11.21 -25.44
CA ASP A 340 -29.42 11.44 -24.46
C ASP A 340 -29.77 10.22 -23.59
N THR A 341 -28.95 9.14 -23.58
CA THR A 341 -29.24 7.94 -22.80
C THR A 341 -27.96 7.18 -22.39
N ILE A 342 -27.89 6.83 -21.11
CA ILE A 342 -26.87 5.96 -20.52
C ILE A 342 -27.55 4.79 -19.83
N LYS A 343 -27.09 3.58 -20.08
CA LYS A 343 -27.54 2.36 -19.41
C LYS A 343 -26.36 1.60 -18.86
N CYS A 344 -26.38 1.26 -17.55
CA CYS A 344 -25.32 0.48 -16.91
C CYS A 344 -25.79 -0.94 -16.60
N TYR A 345 -24.86 -1.89 -16.73
CA TYR A 345 -25.12 -3.32 -16.60
C TYR A 345 -24.02 -3.98 -15.75
N VAL A 346 -24.40 -5.05 -15.06
CA VAL A 346 -23.50 -6.03 -14.46
C VAL A 346 -23.79 -7.38 -15.10
N ASP A 347 -22.78 -8.02 -15.71
CA ASP A 347 -22.94 -9.32 -16.38
C ASP A 347 -24.15 -9.36 -17.33
N ASP A 348 -24.31 -8.29 -18.13
CA ASP A 348 -25.44 -8.01 -19.03
C ASP A 348 -26.81 -7.83 -18.34
N GLN A 349 -26.86 -7.77 -16.99
CA GLN A 349 -28.10 -7.40 -16.28
C GLN A 349 -28.19 -5.88 -16.14
N LEU A 350 -29.19 -5.28 -16.78
CA LEU A 350 -29.47 -3.83 -16.69
C LEU A 350 -29.87 -3.46 -15.27
N TYR A 351 -29.19 -2.47 -14.67
CA TYR A 351 -29.53 -1.98 -13.34
C TYR A 351 -29.77 -0.46 -13.25
N LEU A 352 -29.20 0.34 -14.18
CA LEU A 352 -29.38 1.79 -14.18
C LEU A 352 -29.71 2.28 -15.59
N THR A 353 -30.66 3.22 -15.68
CA THR A 353 -30.91 4.02 -16.90
C THR A 353 -31.04 5.49 -16.53
N VAL A 354 -30.23 6.33 -17.18
CA VAL A 354 -30.27 7.79 -17.06
C VAL A 354 -30.48 8.41 -18.46
N THR A 355 -31.42 9.33 -18.57
CA THR A 355 -31.79 9.98 -19.82
C THR A 355 -31.69 11.51 -19.72
N SER A 356 -31.71 12.20 -20.84
CA SER A 356 -31.75 13.67 -20.84
C SER A 356 -33.01 14.23 -20.16
N ALA A 357 -34.11 13.44 -20.07
CA ALA A 357 -35.30 13.83 -19.31
C ALA A 357 -35.07 13.83 -17.80
N ASP A 358 -34.20 12.95 -17.27
CA ASP A 358 -33.84 12.90 -15.85
C ASP A 358 -32.98 14.10 -15.44
N VAL A 359 -32.11 14.53 -16.35
CA VAL A 359 -31.09 15.59 -16.10
C VAL A 359 -31.64 16.98 -16.45
N GLY A 360 -32.60 17.04 -17.39
CA GLY A 360 -32.98 18.25 -18.09
C GLY A 360 -32.09 18.45 -19.32
N ALA A 361 -32.71 18.41 -20.52
CA ALA A 361 -32.01 18.35 -21.80
C ALA A 361 -30.98 19.47 -22.01
N ALA A 362 -31.24 20.68 -21.47
CA ALA A 362 -30.32 21.82 -21.56
C ALA A 362 -29.05 21.67 -20.71
N ASN A 363 -29.06 20.78 -19.71
CA ASN A 363 -27.96 20.58 -18.75
C ASN A 363 -27.31 19.21 -18.88
N TYR A 364 -27.64 18.41 -19.91
CA TYR A 364 -27.15 17.04 -20.10
C TYR A 364 -25.70 17.01 -20.61
N PRO A 365 -24.68 16.78 -19.73
CA PRO A 365 -23.29 16.90 -20.12
C PRO A 365 -22.76 15.66 -20.86
N PHE A 366 -23.51 14.55 -20.80
CA PHE A 366 -23.04 13.24 -21.27
C PHE A 366 -23.11 13.06 -22.79
N ASN A 367 -23.46 14.10 -23.52
CA ASN A 367 -23.31 14.15 -24.98
C ASN A 367 -21.92 14.67 -25.42
N ALA A 368 -20.99 14.84 -24.49
CA ALA A 368 -19.62 15.26 -24.71
C ALA A 368 -18.64 14.10 -24.49
N ASN A 369 -17.39 14.25 -24.94
CA ASN A 369 -16.35 13.26 -24.72
C ASN A 369 -16.04 13.06 -23.24
N GLN A 370 -15.82 11.80 -22.85
CA GLN A 370 -15.43 11.38 -21.51
C GLN A 370 -14.11 10.61 -21.56
N PHE A 371 -13.33 10.65 -20.47
CA PHE A 371 -12.12 9.87 -20.27
C PHE A 371 -12.26 8.95 -19.07
N PHE A 372 -11.54 7.83 -19.05
CA PHE A 372 -11.59 6.86 -17.96
C PHE A 372 -10.79 7.30 -16.74
N ILE A 373 -11.28 6.90 -15.57
CA ILE A 373 -10.57 6.92 -14.30
C ILE A 373 -10.80 5.58 -13.58
N PHE A 374 -9.71 4.90 -13.20
CA PHE A 374 -9.72 3.66 -12.43
C PHE A 374 -8.90 3.86 -11.16
N ASN A 375 -9.49 3.63 -10.00
CA ASN A 375 -8.79 3.79 -8.72
C ASN A 375 -9.32 2.87 -7.65
N VAL A 376 -8.51 2.71 -6.58
CA VAL A 376 -8.95 2.15 -5.31
C VAL A 376 -8.68 3.21 -4.25
N ALA A 377 -9.71 3.93 -3.82
CA ALA A 377 -9.62 4.86 -2.71
C ALA A 377 -9.58 4.11 -1.37
N VAL A 378 -8.97 4.72 -0.37
CA VAL A 378 -8.91 4.21 1.01
C VAL A 378 -9.45 5.28 1.95
N GLY A 379 -10.48 4.95 2.69
CA GLY A 379 -11.19 5.92 3.54
C GLY A 379 -12.05 6.88 2.73
N GLY A 380 -12.43 7.95 3.36
CA GLY A 380 -13.28 8.98 2.78
C GLY A 380 -14.64 9.09 3.46
N ASN A 381 -15.43 10.08 3.02
CA ASN A 381 -16.72 10.40 3.63
C ASN A 381 -17.74 9.24 3.52
N TRP A 382 -17.66 8.47 2.43
CA TRP A 382 -18.65 7.43 2.15
C TRP A 382 -18.30 6.07 2.75
N PRO A 383 -17.12 5.47 2.50
CA PRO A 383 -16.76 4.17 3.07
C PRO A 383 -16.34 4.26 4.54
N GLY A 384 -16.01 5.45 5.05
CA GLY A 384 -15.35 5.63 6.33
C GLY A 384 -13.90 5.16 6.33
N ALA A 385 -13.21 5.28 7.45
CA ALA A 385 -11.82 4.84 7.57
C ALA A 385 -11.72 3.30 7.69
N PRO A 386 -10.65 2.68 7.19
CA PRO A 386 -10.30 1.31 7.53
C PRO A 386 -10.17 1.10 9.04
N ASP A 387 -10.40 -0.13 9.50
CA ASP A 387 -10.15 -0.53 10.88
C ASP A 387 -9.40 -1.87 10.93
N GLY A 388 -9.27 -2.46 12.12
CA GLY A 388 -8.55 -3.73 12.32
C GLY A 388 -9.11 -4.95 11.57
N SER A 389 -10.28 -4.83 10.94
CA SER A 389 -10.87 -5.89 10.10
C SER A 389 -10.41 -5.82 8.64
N THR A 390 -9.83 -4.69 8.20
CA THR A 390 -9.34 -4.52 6.84
C THR A 390 -7.94 -5.12 6.70
N VAL A 391 -7.81 -6.12 5.84
CA VAL A 391 -6.55 -6.85 5.62
C VAL A 391 -5.88 -6.30 4.37
N PHE A 392 -4.76 -5.58 4.55
CA PHE A 392 -3.97 -5.10 3.43
C PHE A 392 -2.90 -6.13 2.99
N PRO A 393 -2.48 -6.13 1.72
CA PRO A 393 -2.94 -5.27 0.63
C PRO A 393 -4.28 -5.73 0.03
N GLU A 394 -5.12 -4.77 -0.33
CA GLU A 394 -6.36 -4.99 -1.08
C GLU A 394 -6.16 -4.64 -2.55
N ARG A 395 -6.79 -5.42 -3.46
CA ARG A 395 -6.49 -5.35 -4.89
C ARG A 395 -7.72 -5.32 -5.77
N MET A 396 -7.77 -4.37 -6.68
CA MET A 396 -8.63 -4.42 -7.85
C MET A 396 -7.85 -5.02 -9.03
N PHE A 397 -8.43 -6.02 -9.67
CA PHE A 397 -7.90 -6.63 -10.89
C PHE A 397 -8.80 -6.20 -12.05
N VAL A 398 -8.23 -5.64 -13.10
CA VAL A 398 -8.93 -5.32 -14.34
C VAL A 398 -8.33 -6.15 -15.46
N ASP A 399 -9.14 -7.07 -16.01
CA ASP A 399 -8.72 -7.99 -17.09
C ASP A 399 -8.72 -7.27 -18.45
N TYR A 400 -9.78 -6.52 -18.72
CA TYR A 400 -9.83 -5.69 -19.92
C TYR A 400 -10.75 -4.48 -19.76
N VAL A 401 -10.52 -3.51 -20.61
CA VAL A 401 -11.48 -2.46 -20.96
C VAL A 401 -11.62 -2.42 -22.48
N ARG A 402 -12.87 -2.52 -22.98
CA ARG A 402 -13.21 -2.56 -24.40
C ARG A 402 -14.24 -1.51 -24.73
N VAL A 403 -14.03 -0.78 -25.79
CA VAL A 403 -14.95 0.26 -26.29
C VAL A 403 -15.40 -0.09 -27.71
N PHE A 404 -16.68 -0.23 -27.89
CA PHE A 404 -17.34 -0.57 -29.16
C PHE A 404 -18.16 0.64 -29.63
N GLN A 405 -17.94 1.07 -30.89
CA GLN A 405 -18.63 2.22 -31.51
C GLN A 405 -19.21 1.86 -32.88
#